data_10aa0c235219984be373db054eaf7f79
#
_entry.id   10aa0c235219984be373db054eaf7f79
#
_cell.length_a   1.000
_cell.length_b   1.000
_cell.length_c   1.000
_cell.angle_alpha   90.00
_cell.angle_beta   90.00
_cell.angle_gamma   90.00
#
_symmetry.space_group_name_H-M   'P 1'
#
loop_
_entity.id
_entity.type
_entity.pdbx_description
1 polymer ?
#
loop_
_entity_poly.entity_id
_entity_poly.type
_entity_poly.pdbx_seq_one_letter_code
_entity_poly.pdbx_strand_id
1 'polypeptide(L)'
;METRREKIIATFLLSLTIPCSAQLGVILALLSESFLSIVIWGCYSITIFIAVGWLSGKLIPGSASAFYMEIPPLRLPLWSNVLHKAFIRMWWYFVEILPVFMVTSFIMWLGDRYGMLAYMVNALEPIMSLLRLPVETAQPFLLGFFRRDYGAAGLYEMCANHILSKEQLLIASVTLTLFIPCVAQVAVMIKERGLFISSMMLCSIVFLAFMGGMLLSKLLLLFTIHL
;
A
#
# COMPACT_ATOMS: atom_id res chain seq x y z
N MET A 1 18.11 13.73 3.68
CA MET A 1 17.73 12.94 4.87
C MET A 1 19.00 12.40 5.50
N GLU A 2 19.48 13.04 6.56
CA GLU A 2 20.78 12.69 7.16
C GLU A 2 20.62 11.76 8.36
N THR A 3 19.51 11.82 9.08
CA THR A 3 19.33 11.01 10.30
C THR A 3 18.66 9.68 10.03
N ARG A 4 19.06 8.63 10.77
CA ARG A 4 18.40 7.30 10.73
C ARG A 4 16.90 7.39 11.02
N ARG A 5 16.51 8.30 11.92
CA ARG A 5 15.13 8.58 12.29
C ARG A 5 14.28 9.00 11.08
N GLU A 6 14.71 10.05 10.36
CA GLU A 6 13.97 10.56 9.18
C GLU A 6 13.80 9.52 8.09
N LYS A 7 14.84 8.73 7.86
CA LYS A 7 14.80 7.63 6.89
C LYS A 7 13.78 6.56 7.28
N ILE A 8 13.68 6.20 8.56
CA ILE A 8 12.72 5.21 9.06
C ILE A 8 11.30 5.76 8.91
N ILE A 9 11.04 7.00 9.36
CA ILE A 9 9.72 7.63 9.27
C ILE A 9 9.29 7.75 7.80
N ALA A 10 10.17 8.21 6.92
CA ALA A 10 9.86 8.34 5.51
C ALA A 10 9.55 6.98 4.86
N THR A 11 10.37 5.96 5.11
CA THR A 11 10.12 4.61 4.57
C THR A 11 8.80 4.05 5.09
N PHE A 12 8.47 4.25 6.35
CA PHE A 12 7.23 3.81 6.98
C PHE A 12 6.00 4.49 6.34
N LEU A 13 6.00 5.82 6.23
CA LEU A 13 4.91 6.59 5.65
C LEU A 13 4.70 6.28 4.17
N LEU A 14 5.78 6.18 3.40
CA LEU A 14 5.72 5.83 1.98
C LEU A 14 5.14 4.42 1.78
N SER A 15 5.50 3.49 2.65
CA SER A 15 5.01 2.10 2.56
C SER A 15 3.54 1.96 2.97
N LEU A 16 3.09 2.77 3.93
CA LEU A 16 1.73 2.68 4.46
C LEU A 16 0.68 3.34 3.55
N THR A 17 0.94 4.56 3.07
CA THR A 17 -0.14 5.42 2.58
C THR A 17 -0.02 5.75 1.10
N ILE A 18 1.18 5.66 0.51
CA ILE A 18 1.34 6.04 -0.89
C ILE A 18 1.16 4.82 -1.79
N PRO A 19 0.05 4.77 -2.57
CA PRO A 19 -0.16 3.71 -3.53
C PRO A 19 0.85 3.81 -4.68
N CYS A 20 1.24 2.66 -5.24
CA CYS A 20 2.01 2.65 -6.48
C CYS A 20 1.14 3.09 -7.67
N SER A 21 1.75 3.47 -8.78
CA SER A 21 1.02 3.93 -9.98
C SER A 21 0.02 2.90 -10.51
N ALA A 22 0.37 1.62 -10.48
CA ALA A 22 -0.51 0.54 -10.90
C ALA A 22 -1.74 0.43 -9.99
N GLN A 23 -1.53 0.45 -8.67
CA GLN A 23 -2.63 0.41 -7.69
C GLN A 23 -3.53 1.64 -7.80
N LEU A 24 -2.93 2.84 -7.97
CA LEU A 24 -3.68 4.08 -8.13
C LEU A 24 -4.60 4.02 -9.35
N GLY A 25 -4.10 3.54 -10.48
CA GLY A 25 -4.89 3.40 -11.70
C GLY A 25 -6.10 2.49 -11.52
N VAL A 26 -5.92 1.33 -10.89
CA VAL A 26 -7.03 0.39 -10.66
C VAL A 26 -8.03 0.93 -9.62
N ILE A 27 -7.57 1.54 -8.52
CA ILE A 27 -8.46 2.11 -7.51
C ILE A 27 -9.30 3.26 -8.09
N LEU A 28 -8.70 4.13 -8.90
CA LEU A 28 -9.44 5.19 -9.56
C LEU A 28 -10.46 4.62 -10.56
N ALA A 29 -10.13 3.56 -11.28
CA ALA A 29 -11.07 2.87 -12.16
C ALA A 29 -12.22 2.23 -11.37
N LEU A 30 -11.93 1.56 -10.23
CA LEU A 30 -12.92 0.96 -9.34
C LEU A 30 -13.92 1.99 -8.76
N LEU A 31 -13.41 3.12 -8.32
CA LEU A 31 -14.22 4.16 -7.68
C LEU A 31 -14.79 5.17 -8.68
N SER A 32 -14.55 5.00 -10.00
CA SER A 32 -14.96 5.95 -11.04
C SER A 32 -16.47 6.16 -11.15
N GLU A 33 -17.28 5.18 -10.72
CA GLU A 33 -18.73 5.27 -10.71
C GLU A 33 -19.27 6.30 -9.70
N SER A 34 -18.48 6.63 -8.66
CA SER A 34 -18.88 7.57 -7.62
C SER A 34 -17.74 8.54 -7.32
N PHE A 35 -17.90 9.81 -7.76
CA PHE A 35 -16.94 10.85 -7.42
C PHE A 35 -16.78 11.04 -5.91
N LEU A 36 -17.85 10.85 -5.16
CA LEU A 36 -17.85 10.95 -3.69
C LEU A 36 -16.92 9.88 -3.07
N SER A 37 -16.94 8.65 -3.59
CA SER A 37 -16.06 7.57 -3.13
C SER A 37 -14.58 7.89 -3.34
N ILE A 38 -14.22 8.51 -4.46
CA ILE A 38 -12.84 8.95 -4.74
C ILE A 38 -12.41 10.02 -3.72
N VAL A 39 -13.28 11.00 -3.47
CA VAL A 39 -12.99 12.09 -2.52
C VAL A 39 -12.83 11.53 -1.10
N ILE A 40 -13.73 10.64 -0.66
CA ILE A 40 -13.63 10.01 0.67
C ILE A 40 -12.36 9.19 0.79
N TRP A 41 -12.04 8.37 -0.21
CA TRP A 41 -10.80 7.57 -0.25
C TRP A 41 -9.56 8.47 -0.14
N GLY A 42 -9.50 9.55 -0.92
CA GLY A 42 -8.37 10.49 -0.92
C GLY A 42 -8.23 11.24 0.39
N CYS A 43 -9.30 11.85 0.89
CA CYS A 43 -9.31 12.59 2.15
C CYS A 43 -8.95 11.68 3.34
N TYR A 44 -9.48 10.46 3.38
CA TYR A 44 -9.20 9.50 4.44
C TYR A 44 -7.73 9.05 4.41
N SER A 45 -7.19 8.74 3.24
CA SER A 45 -5.78 8.36 3.07
C SER A 45 -4.84 9.49 3.50
N ILE A 46 -5.14 10.74 3.13
CA ILE A 46 -4.37 11.93 3.56
C ILE A 46 -4.45 12.12 5.06
N THR A 47 -5.64 11.94 5.65
CA THR A 47 -5.83 12.07 7.11
C THR A 47 -4.99 11.05 7.87
N ILE A 48 -4.98 9.79 7.43
CA ILE A 48 -4.13 8.75 8.03
C ILE A 48 -2.65 9.09 7.85
N PHE A 49 -2.25 9.56 6.66
CA PHE A 49 -0.86 9.97 6.42
C PHE A 49 -0.39 11.03 7.40
N ILE A 50 -1.18 12.08 7.61
CA ILE A 50 -0.86 13.17 8.54
C ILE A 50 -0.86 12.66 9.99
N ALA A 51 -1.87 11.89 10.38
CA ALA A 51 -2.00 11.37 11.74
C ALA A 51 -0.84 10.42 12.12
N VAL A 52 -0.52 9.48 11.22
CA VAL A 52 0.58 8.54 11.42
C VAL A 52 1.95 9.24 11.34
N GLY A 53 2.09 10.23 10.47
CA GLY A 53 3.29 11.05 10.36
C GLY A 53 3.57 11.83 11.64
N TRP A 54 2.54 12.48 12.18
CA TRP A 54 2.64 13.20 13.46
C TRP A 54 2.96 12.25 14.62
N LEU A 55 2.27 11.12 14.70
CA LEU A 55 2.48 10.11 15.72
C LEU A 55 3.90 9.51 15.66
N SER A 56 4.35 9.14 14.47
CA SER A 56 5.69 8.61 14.25
C SER A 56 6.78 9.62 14.61
N GLY A 57 6.54 10.89 14.29
CA GLY A 57 7.44 11.99 14.68
C GLY A 57 7.55 12.18 16.20
N LYS A 58 6.49 11.85 16.95
CA LYS A 58 6.47 11.96 18.42
C LYS A 58 7.03 10.71 19.10
N LEU A 59 6.76 9.53 18.54
CA LEU A 59 7.15 8.24 19.14
C LEU A 59 8.62 7.88 18.90
N ILE A 60 9.18 8.25 17.76
CA ILE A 60 10.56 7.88 17.42
C ILE A 60 11.50 8.96 17.95
N PRO A 61 12.29 8.70 19.01
CA PRO A 61 13.22 9.68 19.57
C PRO A 61 14.36 9.97 18.62
N GLY A 62 14.84 11.20 18.60
CA GLY A 62 15.97 11.65 17.79
C GLY A 62 15.89 13.15 17.51
N SER A 63 17.04 13.77 17.26
CA SER A 63 17.12 15.17 16.86
C SER A 63 16.55 15.33 15.45
N ALA A 64 15.70 16.34 15.25
CA ALA A 64 15.36 16.79 13.91
C ALA A 64 16.62 17.45 13.31
N SER A 65 17.02 17.04 12.11
CA SER A 65 18.07 17.76 11.41
C SER A 65 17.58 19.16 11.05
N ALA A 66 18.36 20.18 11.34
CA ALA A 66 18.12 21.50 10.78
C ALA A 66 18.30 21.38 9.25
N PHE A 67 17.18 21.37 8.53
CA PHE A 67 17.18 21.24 7.08
C PHE A 67 17.65 22.58 6.49
N TYR A 68 18.91 22.66 6.15
CA TYR A 68 19.47 23.76 5.39
C TYR A 68 19.55 23.32 3.92
N MET A 69 18.68 23.86 3.08
CA MET A 69 18.70 23.59 1.65
C MET A 69 19.22 24.81 0.93
N GLU A 70 20.45 24.71 0.43
CA GLU A 70 20.93 25.66 -0.60
C GLU A 70 20.09 25.38 -1.86
N ILE A 71 19.29 26.36 -2.26
CA ILE A 71 18.52 26.30 -3.50
C ILE A 71 19.47 26.59 -4.65
N PRO A 72 19.89 25.59 -5.45
CA PRO A 72 20.73 25.84 -6.60
C PRO A 72 19.98 26.71 -7.62
N PRO A 73 20.66 27.56 -8.37
CA PRO A 73 20.03 28.40 -9.37
C PRO A 73 19.27 27.57 -10.38
N LEU A 74 18.02 27.97 -10.66
CA LEU A 74 17.17 27.33 -11.65
C LEU A 74 17.83 27.38 -13.02
N ARG A 75 18.29 26.24 -13.51
CA ARG A 75 18.82 26.05 -14.86
C ARG A 75 17.94 25.16 -15.65
N LEU A 76 17.73 25.44 -16.91
CA LEU A 76 17.00 24.56 -17.82
C LEU A 76 17.72 23.19 -17.89
N PRO A 77 17.00 22.08 -17.70
CA PRO A 77 17.61 20.77 -17.75
C PRO A 77 18.09 20.46 -19.17
N LEU A 78 19.32 19.96 -19.28
CA LEU A 78 19.83 19.40 -20.54
C LEU A 78 19.14 18.06 -20.80
N TRP A 79 18.39 17.95 -21.88
CA TRP A 79 17.64 16.75 -22.25
C TRP A 79 18.52 15.48 -22.29
N SER A 80 19.75 15.60 -22.77
CA SER A 80 20.71 14.50 -22.78
C SER A 80 20.97 13.94 -21.38
N ASN A 81 21.19 14.83 -20.39
CA ASN A 81 21.41 14.41 -19.00
C ASN A 81 20.18 13.79 -18.36
N VAL A 82 18.98 14.32 -18.67
CA VAL A 82 17.71 13.79 -18.17
C VAL A 82 17.49 12.38 -18.70
N LEU A 83 17.63 12.19 -20.02
CA LEU A 83 17.44 10.88 -20.65
C LEU A 83 18.47 9.86 -20.17
N HIS A 84 19.74 10.24 -20.05
CA HIS A 84 20.77 9.33 -19.57
C HIS A 84 20.54 8.90 -18.11
N LYS A 85 20.21 9.84 -17.24
CA LYS A 85 19.86 9.51 -15.84
C LYS A 85 18.58 8.68 -15.72
N ALA A 86 17.57 8.96 -16.55
CA ALA A 86 16.32 8.19 -16.57
C ALA A 86 16.60 6.75 -17.01
N PHE A 87 17.38 6.56 -18.08
CA PHE A 87 17.75 5.24 -18.58
C PHE A 87 18.53 4.41 -17.56
N ILE A 88 19.55 5.02 -16.91
CA ILE A 88 20.34 4.36 -15.88
C ILE A 88 19.44 3.95 -14.70
N ARG A 89 18.56 4.84 -14.23
CA ARG A 89 17.64 4.51 -13.14
C ARG A 89 16.65 3.41 -13.51
N MET A 90 16.12 3.46 -14.75
CA MET A 90 15.21 2.44 -15.27
C MET A 90 15.91 1.07 -15.36
N TRP A 91 17.14 1.04 -15.85
CA TRP A 91 17.94 -0.18 -15.94
C TRP A 91 18.23 -0.79 -14.55
N TRP A 92 18.65 0.05 -13.62
CA TRP A 92 18.87 -0.37 -12.23
C TRP A 92 17.62 -0.96 -11.58
N TYR A 93 16.51 -0.27 -11.75
CA TYR A 93 15.21 -0.73 -11.27
C TYR A 93 14.83 -2.07 -11.89
N PHE A 94 15.04 -2.23 -13.18
CA PHE A 94 14.72 -3.47 -13.90
C PHE A 94 15.54 -4.65 -13.40
N VAL A 95 16.84 -4.49 -13.25
CA VAL A 95 17.76 -5.54 -12.79
C VAL A 95 17.49 -5.90 -11.32
N GLU A 96 17.12 -4.97 -10.48
CA GLU A 96 16.89 -5.21 -9.05
C GLU A 96 15.50 -5.81 -8.76
N ILE A 97 14.46 -5.35 -9.44
CA ILE A 97 13.07 -5.69 -9.11
C ILE A 97 12.54 -6.85 -9.93
N LEU A 98 12.97 -7.00 -11.20
CA LEU A 98 12.51 -8.09 -12.06
C LEU A 98 12.74 -9.49 -11.44
N PRO A 99 13.93 -9.84 -10.92
CA PRO A 99 14.14 -11.16 -10.33
C PRO A 99 13.23 -11.40 -9.10
N VAL A 100 12.96 -10.36 -8.30
CA VAL A 100 12.04 -10.47 -7.16
C VAL A 100 10.63 -10.80 -7.64
N PHE A 101 10.16 -10.15 -8.70
CA PHE A 101 8.84 -10.45 -9.28
C PHE A 101 8.78 -11.87 -9.88
N MET A 102 9.82 -12.31 -10.56
CA MET A 102 9.85 -13.68 -11.13
C MET A 102 9.79 -14.74 -10.03
N VAL A 103 10.60 -14.58 -8.98
CA VAL A 103 10.62 -15.49 -7.83
C VAL A 103 9.26 -15.48 -7.11
N THR A 104 8.70 -14.31 -6.88
CA THR A 104 7.39 -14.17 -6.21
C THR A 104 6.27 -14.82 -7.03
N SER A 105 6.24 -14.61 -8.33
CA SER A 105 5.25 -15.24 -9.22
C SER A 105 5.39 -16.75 -9.24
N PHE A 106 6.62 -17.25 -9.22
CA PHE A 106 6.90 -18.69 -9.14
C PHE A 106 6.45 -19.30 -7.81
N ILE A 107 6.73 -18.63 -6.69
CA ILE A 107 6.28 -19.06 -5.35
C ILE A 107 4.75 -19.08 -5.28
N MET A 108 4.10 -18.06 -5.84
CA MET A 108 2.64 -17.97 -5.88
C MET A 108 2.01 -19.10 -6.68
N TRP A 109 2.55 -19.39 -7.87
CA TRP A 109 2.10 -20.52 -8.70
C TRP A 109 2.28 -21.85 -7.98
N LEU A 110 3.43 -22.03 -7.30
CA LEU A 110 3.70 -23.23 -6.52
C LEU A 110 2.74 -23.37 -5.33
N GLY A 111 2.48 -22.27 -4.61
CA GLY A 111 1.53 -22.21 -3.49
C GLY A 111 0.09 -22.54 -3.89
N ASP A 112 -0.33 -22.10 -5.07
CA ASP A 112 -1.62 -22.46 -5.64
C ASP A 112 -1.70 -23.97 -5.95
N ARG A 113 -0.65 -24.51 -6.53
CA ARG A 113 -0.56 -25.94 -6.89
C ARG A 113 -0.63 -26.86 -5.67
N TYR A 114 -0.08 -26.45 -4.53
CA TYR A 114 -0.08 -27.23 -3.29
C TYR A 114 -1.29 -26.91 -2.36
N GLY A 115 -2.21 -26.05 -2.79
CA GLY A 115 -3.37 -25.65 -1.97
C GLY A 115 -3.04 -24.76 -0.77
N MET A 116 -1.82 -24.25 -0.71
CA MET A 116 -1.37 -23.38 0.39
C MET A 116 -2.09 -22.04 0.39
N LEU A 117 -2.46 -21.53 -0.80
CA LEU A 117 -3.27 -20.33 -0.96
C LEU A 117 -4.64 -20.47 -0.32
N ALA A 118 -5.33 -21.60 -0.52
CA ALA A 118 -6.63 -21.87 0.10
C ALA A 118 -6.55 -21.88 1.63
N TYR A 119 -5.50 -22.47 2.20
CA TYR A 119 -5.28 -22.45 3.65
C TYR A 119 -5.07 -21.03 4.18
N MET A 120 -4.29 -20.21 3.47
CA MET A 120 -4.04 -18.82 3.86
C MET A 120 -5.31 -17.95 3.72
N VAL A 121 -6.13 -18.17 2.69
CA VAL A 121 -7.41 -17.50 2.52
C VAL A 121 -8.34 -17.82 3.70
N ASN A 122 -8.46 -19.08 4.09
CA ASN A 122 -9.27 -19.49 5.25
C ASN A 122 -8.78 -18.86 6.56
N ALA A 123 -7.48 -18.66 6.72
CA ALA A 123 -6.92 -17.98 7.89
C ALA A 123 -7.25 -16.48 7.93
N LEU A 124 -7.50 -15.84 6.78
CA LEU A 124 -7.91 -14.44 6.68
C LEU A 124 -9.43 -14.22 6.84
N GLU A 125 -10.22 -15.26 6.71
CA GLU A 125 -11.69 -15.22 6.80
C GLU A 125 -12.21 -14.48 8.05
N PRO A 126 -11.74 -14.77 9.30
CA PRO A 126 -12.20 -14.07 10.50
C PRO A 126 -11.88 -12.57 10.47
N ILE A 127 -10.83 -12.16 9.77
CA ILE A 127 -10.46 -10.75 9.65
C ILE A 127 -11.39 -10.04 8.67
N MET A 128 -11.76 -10.69 7.57
CA MET A 128 -12.70 -10.12 6.59
C MET A 128 -14.08 -9.92 7.20
N SER A 129 -14.57 -10.86 8.02
CA SER A 129 -15.83 -10.73 8.73
C SER A 129 -15.83 -9.53 9.70
N LEU A 130 -14.70 -9.23 10.34
CA LEU A 130 -14.54 -8.07 11.21
C LEU A 130 -14.63 -6.74 10.46
N LEU A 131 -14.18 -6.71 9.20
CA LEU A 131 -14.29 -5.56 8.29
C LEU A 131 -15.68 -5.47 7.62
N ARG A 132 -16.58 -6.43 7.85
CA ARG A 132 -17.88 -6.58 7.17
C ARG A 132 -17.75 -6.76 5.66
N LEU A 133 -16.66 -7.34 5.23
CA LEU A 133 -16.43 -7.70 3.84
C LEU A 133 -16.84 -9.16 3.61
N PRO A 134 -17.32 -9.50 2.41
CA PRO A 134 -17.53 -10.90 2.02
C PRO A 134 -16.24 -11.71 2.16
N VAL A 135 -16.38 -13.00 2.50
CA VAL A 135 -15.22 -13.90 2.70
C VAL A 135 -14.37 -14.01 1.43
N GLU A 136 -15.00 -13.90 0.27
CA GLU A 136 -14.37 -13.95 -1.03
C GLU A 136 -13.31 -12.83 -1.22
N THR A 137 -13.43 -11.72 -0.48
CA THR A 137 -12.43 -10.64 -0.52
C THR A 137 -11.08 -11.04 0.09
N ALA A 138 -11.02 -12.13 0.87
CA ALA A 138 -9.76 -12.63 1.43
C ALA A 138 -8.74 -12.99 0.34
N GLN A 139 -9.20 -13.51 -0.80
CA GLN A 139 -8.34 -13.85 -1.93
C GLN A 139 -7.66 -12.63 -2.55
N PRO A 140 -8.36 -11.55 -2.96
CA PRO A 140 -7.74 -10.30 -3.40
C PRO A 140 -6.76 -9.70 -2.38
N PHE A 141 -7.06 -9.76 -1.09
CA PHE A 141 -6.15 -9.26 -0.06
C PHE A 141 -4.86 -10.09 0.02
N LEU A 142 -4.95 -11.40 -0.06
CA LEU A 142 -3.80 -12.28 -0.11
C LEU A 142 -2.95 -12.05 -1.36
N LEU A 143 -3.60 -11.97 -2.53
CA LEU A 143 -2.92 -11.67 -3.80
C LEU A 143 -2.25 -10.30 -3.77
N GLY A 144 -2.87 -9.32 -3.11
CA GLY A 144 -2.34 -7.97 -2.91
C GLY A 144 -1.05 -7.93 -2.08
N PHE A 145 -0.83 -8.90 -1.19
CA PHE A 145 0.45 -9.05 -0.49
C PHE A 145 1.59 -9.43 -1.44
N PHE A 146 1.34 -10.31 -2.37
CA PHE A 146 2.34 -10.68 -3.37
C PHE A 146 2.55 -9.54 -4.37
N ARG A 147 1.44 -9.03 -4.93
CA ARG A 147 1.44 -7.93 -5.88
C ARG A 147 0.18 -7.08 -5.67
N ARG A 148 0.37 -5.81 -5.37
CA ARG A 148 -0.74 -4.86 -5.09
C ARG A 148 -1.73 -4.72 -6.26
N ASP A 149 -1.23 -4.79 -7.50
CA ASP A 149 -2.05 -4.73 -8.71
C ASP A 149 -3.00 -5.93 -8.83
N TYR A 150 -2.58 -7.13 -8.44
CA TYR A 150 -3.43 -8.32 -8.45
C TYR A 150 -4.55 -8.24 -7.40
N GLY A 151 -4.24 -7.72 -6.21
CA GLY A 151 -5.27 -7.48 -5.21
C GLY A 151 -6.32 -6.48 -5.68
N ALA A 152 -5.90 -5.39 -6.29
CA ALA A 152 -6.79 -4.39 -6.85
C ALA A 152 -7.60 -4.94 -8.04
N ALA A 153 -6.98 -5.73 -8.93
CA ALA A 153 -7.67 -6.40 -10.05
C ALA A 153 -8.72 -7.41 -9.56
N GLY A 154 -8.42 -8.17 -8.49
CA GLY A 154 -9.38 -9.08 -7.88
C GLY A 154 -10.60 -8.35 -7.31
N LEU A 155 -10.41 -7.19 -6.67
CA LEU A 155 -11.53 -6.35 -6.24
C LEU A 155 -12.35 -5.83 -7.43
N TYR A 156 -11.70 -5.50 -8.55
CA TYR A 156 -12.38 -5.08 -9.77
C TYR A 156 -13.29 -6.18 -10.32
N GLU A 157 -12.79 -7.40 -10.38
CA GLU A 157 -13.57 -8.56 -10.83
C GLU A 157 -14.79 -8.81 -9.92
N MET A 158 -14.63 -8.70 -8.61
CA MET A 158 -15.73 -8.83 -7.65
C MET A 158 -16.77 -7.70 -7.79
N CYS A 159 -16.33 -6.48 -8.10
CA CYS A 159 -17.22 -5.38 -8.39
C CYS A 159 -18.00 -5.62 -9.68
N ALA A 160 -17.35 -6.06 -10.75
CA ALA A 160 -17.97 -6.38 -12.03
C ALA A 160 -19.03 -7.49 -11.90
N ASN A 161 -18.83 -8.43 -10.97
CA ASN A 161 -19.77 -9.50 -10.65
C ASN A 161 -20.85 -9.10 -9.62
N HIS A 162 -20.95 -7.84 -9.23
CA HIS A 162 -21.91 -7.32 -8.23
C HIS A 162 -21.86 -8.02 -6.86
N ILE A 163 -20.72 -8.58 -6.48
CA ILE A 163 -20.53 -9.25 -5.18
C ILE A 163 -20.36 -8.22 -4.05
N LEU A 164 -19.79 -7.06 -4.38
CA LEU A 164 -19.49 -6.00 -3.42
C LEU A 164 -20.47 -4.82 -3.58
N SER A 165 -21.00 -4.33 -2.47
CA SER A 165 -21.68 -3.03 -2.45
C SER A 165 -20.67 -1.88 -2.61
N LYS A 166 -21.13 -0.70 -3.02
CA LYS A 166 -20.27 0.48 -3.18
C LYS A 166 -19.54 0.85 -1.88
N GLU A 167 -20.22 0.72 -0.75
CA GLU A 167 -19.63 0.96 0.58
C GLU A 167 -18.53 -0.06 0.90
N GLN A 168 -18.79 -1.34 0.64
CA GLN A 168 -17.81 -2.41 0.83
C GLN A 168 -16.61 -2.24 -0.09
N LEU A 169 -16.84 -1.82 -1.33
CA LEU A 169 -15.80 -1.52 -2.29
C LEU A 169 -14.89 -0.38 -1.81
N LEU A 170 -15.47 0.67 -1.24
CA LEU A 170 -14.71 1.78 -0.65
C LEU A 170 -13.86 1.31 0.55
N ILE A 171 -14.45 0.55 1.47
CA ILE A 171 -13.75 -0.01 2.64
C ILE A 171 -12.61 -0.91 2.19
N ALA A 172 -12.87 -1.82 1.23
CA ALA A 172 -11.87 -2.71 0.68
C ALA A 172 -10.73 -1.95 -0.01
N SER A 173 -11.06 -0.92 -0.82
CA SER A 173 -10.07 -0.10 -1.51
C SER A 173 -9.17 0.68 -0.55
N VAL A 174 -9.73 1.28 0.51
CA VAL A 174 -8.96 1.98 1.54
C VAL A 174 -8.08 1.00 2.30
N THR A 175 -8.64 -0.13 2.74
CA THR A 175 -7.89 -1.14 3.49
C THR A 175 -6.77 -1.71 2.64
N LEU A 176 -7.01 -2.02 1.36
CA LEU A 176 -5.98 -2.50 0.45
C LEU A 176 -4.89 -1.46 0.19
N THR A 177 -5.24 -0.16 0.16
CA THR A 177 -4.26 0.92 0.01
C THR A 177 -3.31 0.99 1.21
N LEU A 178 -3.85 0.86 2.41
CA LEU A 178 -3.10 0.90 3.67
C LEU A 178 -2.45 -0.45 4.00
N PHE A 179 -2.97 -1.51 3.39
CA PHE A 179 -2.53 -2.88 3.65
C PHE A 179 -1.11 -3.10 3.17
N ILE A 180 -0.51 -4.15 3.63
CA ILE A 180 0.89 -4.57 3.56
C ILE A 180 1.62 -4.08 2.30
N PRO A 181 2.84 -3.55 2.44
CA PRO A 181 3.72 -3.36 1.29
C PRO A 181 3.91 -4.69 0.55
N CYS A 182 3.91 -4.66 -0.78
CA CYS A 182 4.12 -5.86 -1.59
C CYS A 182 5.50 -6.48 -1.30
N VAL A 183 5.68 -7.73 -1.67
CA VAL A 183 6.94 -8.47 -1.42
C VAL A 183 8.17 -7.71 -1.90
N ALA A 184 8.08 -7.01 -3.05
CA ALA A 184 9.17 -6.17 -3.55
C ALA A 184 9.51 -5.03 -2.58
N GLN A 185 8.51 -4.35 -2.03
CA GLN A 185 8.71 -3.28 -1.05
C GLN A 185 9.31 -3.82 0.25
N VAL A 186 8.85 -4.99 0.71
CA VAL A 186 9.41 -5.66 1.89
C VAL A 186 10.88 -6.02 1.67
N ALA A 187 11.23 -6.55 0.51
CA ALA A 187 12.62 -6.87 0.16
C ALA A 187 13.53 -5.63 0.21
N VAL A 188 13.08 -4.51 -0.34
CA VAL A 188 13.80 -3.23 -0.28
C VAL A 188 13.93 -2.73 1.16
N MET A 189 12.84 -2.82 1.95
CA MET A 189 12.87 -2.43 3.37
C MET A 189 13.88 -3.26 4.17
N ILE A 190 13.94 -4.56 3.95
CA ILE A 190 14.90 -5.46 4.60
C ILE A 190 16.32 -5.10 4.21
N LYS A 191 16.56 -4.85 2.92
CA LYS A 191 17.88 -4.46 2.40
C LYS A 191 18.38 -3.12 2.99
N GLU A 192 17.47 -2.15 3.15
CA GLU A 192 17.83 -0.80 3.61
C GLU A 192 17.87 -0.65 5.13
N ARG A 193 17.01 -1.34 5.88
CA ARG A 193 16.79 -1.13 7.31
C ARG A 193 17.17 -2.33 8.18
N GLY A 194 17.39 -3.48 7.55
CA GLY A 194 17.62 -4.74 8.24
C GLY A 194 16.32 -5.45 8.63
N LEU A 195 16.44 -6.73 8.93
CA LEU A 195 15.30 -7.63 9.13
C LEU A 195 14.43 -7.22 10.33
N PHE A 196 15.05 -6.87 11.45
CA PHE A 196 14.34 -6.55 12.70
C PHE A 196 13.46 -5.29 12.58
N ILE A 197 14.01 -4.20 12.04
CA ILE A 197 13.27 -2.94 11.88
C ILE A 197 12.17 -3.12 10.85
N SER A 198 12.44 -3.80 9.75
CA SER A 198 11.46 -4.06 8.70
C SER A 198 10.29 -4.93 9.18
N SER A 199 10.56 -5.94 9.99
CA SER A 199 9.52 -6.79 10.60
C SER A 199 8.63 -5.98 11.56
N MET A 200 9.21 -5.13 12.40
CA MET A 200 8.46 -4.26 13.28
C MET A 200 7.59 -3.25 12.51
N MET A 201 8.14 -2.66 11.43
CA MET A 201 7.40 -1.76 10.56
C MET A 201 6.25 -2.49 9.86
N LEU A 202 6.49 -3.70 9.36
CA LEU A 202 5.47 -4.52 8.69
C LEU A 202 4.31 -4.83 9.63
N CYS A 203 4.60 -5.27 10.85
CA CYS A 203 3.59 -5.55 11.86
C CYS A 203 2.74 -4.31 12.19
N SER A 204 3.39 -3.15 12.31
CA SER A 204 2.71 -1.86 12.55
C SER A 204 1.83 -1.45 11.37
N ILE A 205 2.29 -1.65 10.14
CA ILE A 205 1.52 -1.33 8.91
C ILE A 205 0.26 -2.19 8.85
N VAL A 206 0.39 -3.51 9.05
CA VAL A 206 -0.75 -4.44 9.05
C VAL A 206 -1.79 -4.02 10.09
N PHE A 207 -1.34 -3.77 11.32
CA PHE A 207 -2.21 -3.33 12.41
C PHE A 207 -2.95 -2.03 12.06
N LEU A 208 -2.24 -1.01 11.57
CA LEU A 208 -2.82 0.28 11.17
C LEU A 208 -3.77 0.16 10.00
N ALA A 209 -3.49 -0.71 9.03
CA ALA A 209 -4.35 -0.93 7.88
C ALA A 209 -5.72 -1.51 8.28
N PHE A 210 -5.72 -2.56 9.10
CA PHE A 210 -6.96 -3.15 9.58
C PHE A 210 -7.73 -2.23 10.53
N MET A 211 -7.02 -1.55 11.43
CA MET A 211 -7.63 -0.56 12.32
C MET A 211 -8.24 0.61 11.52
N GLY A 212 -7.55 1.09 10.48
CA GLY A 212 -8.06 2.10 9.57
C GLY A 212 -9.30 1.64 8.80
N GLY A 213 -9.30 0.41 8.26
CA GLY A 213 -10.46 -0.17 7.59
C GLY A 213 -11.67 -0.31 8.52
N MET A 214 -11.46 -0.79 9.76
CA MET A 214 -12.51 -0.87 10.78
C MET A 214 -13.05 0.51 11.17
N LEU A 215 -12.18 1.49 11.32
CA LEU A 215 -12.59 2.86 11.66
C LEU A 215 -13.45 3.45 10.55
N LEU A 216 -13.04 3.28 9.30
CA LEU A 216 -13.83 3.73 8.14
C LEU A 216 -15.19 3.03 8.08
N SER A 217 -15.25 1.71 8.28
CA SER A 217 -16.49 0.94 8.31
C SER A 217 -17.47 1.46 9.37
N LYS A 218 -16.98 1.76 10.58
CA LYS A 218 -17.80 2.35 11.65
C LYS A 218 -18.26 3.77 11.32
N LEU A 219 -17.38 4.56 10.69
CA LEU A 219 -17.65 5.96 10.35
C LEU A 219 -18.74 6.06 9.27
N LEU A 220 -18.69 5.23 8.24
CA LEU A 220 -19.73 5.14 7.22
C LEU A 220 -21.10 4.75 7.80
N LEU A 221 -21.13 3.83 8.78
CA LEU A 221 -22.35 3.46 9.48
C LEU A 221 -22.93 4.60 10.32
N LEU A 222 -22.08 5.36 11.03
CA LEU A 222 -22.48 6.47 11.90
C LEU A 222 -23.08 7.62 11.09
N PHE A 223 -22.55 7.89 9.91
CA PHE A 223 -23.00 8.99 9.05
C PHE A 223 -24.12 8.59 8.10
N THR A 224 -24.56 7.32 8.08
CA THR A 224 -25.61 6.81 7.17
C THR A 224 -25.38 7.24 5.72
N ILE A 225 -24.12 7.31 5.30
CA ILE A 225 -23.76 7.70 3.92
C ILE A 225 -24.02 6.51 3.03
N HIS A 226 -25.22 6.44 2.43
CA HIS A 226 -25.49 5.52 1.33
C HIS A 226 -24.83 6.07 0.06
N LEU A 227 -23.79 5.38 -0.43
CA LEU A 227 -23.02 5.68 -1.65
C LEU A 227 -23.66 5.08 -2.90
#